data_d13c454f0bb6d3e857674d09bd5cd7aa
#
_entry.id   d13c454f0bb6d3e857674d09bd5cd7aa
#
_cell.length_a   1.000
_cell.length_b   1.000
_cell.length_c   1.000
_cell.angle_alpha   90.00
_cell.angle_beta   90.00
_cell.angle_gamma   90.00
#
_symmetry.space_group_name_H-M   'P 1'
#
loop_
_entity.id
_entity.type
_entity.pdbx_description
1 polymer ?
#
loop_
_entity_poly.entity_id
_entity_poly.type
_entity_poly.pdbx_seq_one_letter_code
_entity_poly.pdbx_strand_id
1 'polypeptide(L)'
;YAQIAPHLYCGPVVGAANIQLATCTPNFLILESIQKWDGFQAEILKTPIEWQDGYVIPSIEPGLGIELDEDVARANPYTDTALHLTMDLDPID
;
A
#
# COMPACT_ATOMS: atom_id res chain seq x y z
N TYR A 1 15.77 9.63 -19.08
CA TYR A 1 16.69 9.24 -17.99
C TYR A 1 16.09 9.46 -16.59
N ALA A 2 14.78 9.74 -16.48
CA ALA A 2 14.11 9.82 -15.19
C ALA A 2 13.83 8.43 -14.63
N GLN A 3 13.86 8.31 -13.30
CA GLN A 3 13.41 7.13 -12.58
C GLN A 3 12.07 7.42 -11.91
N ILE A 4 11.31 6.37 -11.61
CA ILE A 4 10.06 6.50 -10.88
C ILE A 4 10.16 5.91 -9.48
N ALA A 5 9.51 6.58 -8.56
CA ALA A 5 9.27 6.12 -7.21
C ALA A 5 7.77 6.31 -6.93
N PRO A 6 6.93 5.29 -7.13
CA PRO A 6 5.49 5.43 -6.96
C PRO A 6 5.12 5.89 -5.56
N HIS A 7 4.29 6.94 -5.48
CA HIS A 7 3.76 7.43 -4.22
C HIS A 7 2.73 6.44 -3.65
N LEU A 8 2.82 6.17 -2.35
CA LEU A 8 1.88 5.30 -1.67
C LEU A 8 1.55 5.85 -0.27
N TYR A 9 0.37 6.44 -0.17
CA TYR A 9 -0.25 6.85 1.08
C TYR A 9 -1.69 6.30 1.14
N CYS A 10 -1.85 5.00 0.87
CA CYS A 10 -3.15 4.35 0.72
C CYS A 10 -3.09 2.94 1.33
N GLY A 11 -4.21 2.25 1.28
CA GLY A 11 -4.31 0.88 1.77
C GLY A 11 -3.67 -0.17 0.84
N PRO A 12 -3.75 -1.45 1.24
CA PRO A 12 -3.03 -2.54 0.57
C PRO A 12 -3.52 -2.84 -0.85
N VAL A 13 -4.74 -2.48 -1.20
CA VAL A 13 -5.25 -2.67 -2.58
C VAL A 13 -4.49 -1.76 -3.56
N VAL A 14 -4.32 -0.48 -3.21
CA VAL A 14 -3.48 0.44 -3.99
C VAL A 14 -2.02 0.03 -3.92
N GLY A 15 -1.57 -0.47 -2.76
CA GLY A 15 -0.24 -1.04 -2.59
C GLY A 15 0.04 -2.17 -3.58
N ALA A 16 -0.89 -3.12 -3.71
CA ALA A 16 -0.79 -4.21 -4.67
C ALA A 16 -0.70 -3.71 -6.12
N ALA A 17 -1.49 -2.70 -6.49
CA ALA A 17 -1.41 -2.08 -7.81
C ALA A 17 -0.05 -1.43 -8.06
N ASN A 18 0.47 -0.68 -7.09
CA ASN A 18 1.81 -0.06 -7.17
C ASN A 18 2.93 -1.10 -7.27
N ILE A 19 2.82 -2.23 -6.57
CA ILE A 19 3.78 -3.33 -6.66
C ILE A 19 3.81 -3.90 -8.08
N GLN A 20 2.67 -4.14 -8.70
CA GLN A 20 2.59 -4.63 -10.07
C GLN A 20 3.16 -3.62 -11.06
N LEU A 21 2.82 -2.34 -10.89
CA LEU A 21 3.38 -1.25 -11.70
C LEU A 21 4.91 -1.19 -11.57
N ALA A 22 5.43 -1.22 -10.35
CA ALA A 22 6.86 -1.20 -10.07
C ALA A 22 7.59 -2.39 -10.71
N THR A 23 6.98 -3.57 -10.65
CA THR A 23 7.56 -4.82 -11.19
C THR A 23 7.73 -4.77 -12.72
N CYS A 24 6.82 -4.11 -13.44
CA CYS A 24 6.87 -4.03 -14.90
C CYS A 24 7.56 -2.76 -15.44
N THR A 25 7.98 -1.85 -14.58
CA THR A 25 8.53 -0.56 -14.99
C THR A 25 10.06 -0.58 -15.01
N PRO A 26 10.71 -0.47 -16.18
CA PRO A 26 12.16 -0.64 -16.30
C PRO A 26 12.98 0.46 -15.63
N ASN A 27 12.43 1.64 -15.42
CA ASN A 27 13.07 2.77 -14.75
C ASN A 27 12.58 2.97 -13.30
N PHE A 28 12.08 1.92 -12.68
CA PHE A 28 11.71 1.90 -11.27
C PHE A 28 12.94 2.08 -10.37
N LEU A 29 12.84 2.94 -9.37
CA LEU A 29 13.89 3.19 -8.38
C LEU A 29 13.56 2.53 -7.05
N ILE A 30 12.43 2.89 -6.45
CA ILE A 30 12.03 2.48 -5.11
C ILE A 30 10.52 2.64 -4.95
N LEU A 31 9.91 1.81 -4.12
CA LEU A 31 8.50 1.93 -3.75
C LEU A 31 8.38 2.69 -2.43
N GLU A 32 7.64 3.80 -2.43
CA GLU A 32 7.28 4.47 -1.19
C GLU A 32 6.27 3.62 -0.40
N SER A 33 6.45 3.57 0.91
CA SER A 33 5.44 3.04 1.83
C SER A 33 5.61 3.70 3.19
N ILE A 34 4.52 4.17 3.76
CA ILE A 34 4.54 4.84 5.08
C ILE A 34 4.70 3.85 6.23
N GLN A 35 4.31 2.61 6.02
CA GLN A 35 4.42 1.54 7.02
C GLN A 35 4.31 0.17 6.34
N LYS A 36 4.59 -0.87 7.10
CA LYS A 36 4.21 -2.22 6.72
C LYS A 36 2.68 -2.34 6.79
N TRP A 37 2.11 -3.11 5.86
CA TRP A 37 0.70 -3.46 5.95
C TRP A 37 0.52 -4.56 6.99
N ASP A 38 0.28 -4.16 8.23
CA ASP A 38 -0.03 -5.03 9.36
C ASP A 38 -1.39 -4.66 9.97
N GLY A 39 -1.82 -5.38 11.02
CA GLY A 39 -3.13 -5.19 11.64
C GLY A 39 -4.25 -5.21 10.60
N PHE A 40 -5.18 -4.25 10.66
CA PHE A 40 -6.30 -4.14 9.73
C PHE A 40 -5.86 -4.14 8.26
N GLN A 41 -4.74 -3.49 7.94
CA GLN A 41 -4.22 -3.43 6.57
C GLN A 41 -3.78 -4.80 6.03
N ALA A 42 -3.41 -5.72 6.89
CA ALA A 42 -3.15 -7.10 6.51
C ALA A 42 -4.42 -7.96 6.52
N GLU A 43 -5.30 -7.75 7.52
CA GLU A 43 -6.52 -8.55 7.71
C GLU A 43 -7.54 -8.36 6.59
N ILE A 44 -7.55 -7.20 5.93
CA ILE A 44 -8.46 -6.92 4.81
C ILE A 44 -8.12 -7.71 3.55
N LEU A 45 -6.95 -8.32 3.48
CA LEU A 45 -6.55 -9.25 2.44
C LEU A 45 -6.58 -10.68 2.96
N LYS A 46 -7.09 -11.63 2.17
CA LYS A 46 -7.07 -13.06 2.52
C LYS A 46 -5.66 -13.60 2.67
N THR A 47 -4.73 -13.08 1.86
CA THR A 47 -3.30 -13.34 1.99
C THR A 47 -2.57 -12.00 2.04
N PRO A 48 -1.87 -11.69 3.13
CA PRO A 48 -1.15 -10.43 3.28
C PRO A 48 -0.05 -10.26 2.22
N ILE A 49 0.30 -9.00 1.94
CA ILE A 49 1.45 -8.68 1.10
C ILE A 49 2.72 -9.15 1.81
N GLU A 50 3.56 -9.87 1.09
CA GLU A 50 4.78 -10.46 1.63
C GLU A 50 5.92 -9.45 1.67
N TRP A 51 6.58 -9.40 2.83
CA TRP A 51 7.79 -8.60 3.07
C TRP A 51 8.95 -9.49 3.48
N GLN A 52 10.10 -9.23 2.90
CA GLN A 52 11.32 -9.95 3.26
C GLN A 52 12.52 -9.01 3.20
N ASP A 53 13.23 -8.85 4.30
CA ASP A 53 14.50 -8.11 4.39
C ASP A 53 14.46 -6.69 3.78
N GLY A 54 13.36 -5.97 4.01
CA GLY A 54 13.17 -4.61 3.46
C GLY A 54 12.63 -4.58 2.02
N TYR A 55 12.31 -5.74 1.46
CA TYR A 55 11.73 -5.87 0.13
C TYR A 55 10.28 -6.31 0.20
N VAL A 56 9.48 -5.84 -0.73
CA VAL A 56 8.15 -6.38 -0.99
C VAL A 56 8.28 -7.44 -2.07
N ILE A 57 7.70 -8.61 -1.83
CA ILE A 57 7.74 -9.72 -2.78
C ILE A 57 6.48 -9.66 -3.65
N PRO A 58 6.59 -9.38 -4.96
CA PRO A 58 5.43 -9.34 -5.84
C PRO A 58 4.74 -10.69 -5.92
N SER A 59 3.40 -10.70 -5.85
CA SER A 59 2.62 -11.90 -6.08
C SER A 59 2.64 -12.30 -7.57
N ILE A 60 2.67 -13.59 -7.84
CA ILE A 60 2.53 -14.16 -9.18
C ILE A 60 1.09 -14.58 -9.50
N GLU A 61 0.18 -14.42 -8.55
CA GLU A 61 -1.23 -14.73 -8.74
C GLU A 61 -1.89 -13.78 -9.75
N PRO A 62 -2.99 -14.19 -10.40
CA PRO A 62 -3.67 -13.37 -11.40
C PRO A 62 -4.14 -12.00 -10.89
N GLY A 63 -4.26 -11.04 -11.77
CA GLY A 63 -4.72 -9.69 -11.48
C GLY A 63 -3.71 -8.91 -10.63
N LEU A 64 -4.16 -8.27 -9.57
CA LEU A 64 -3.28 -7.58 -8.62
C LEU A 64 -2.54 -8.54 -7.67
N GLY A 65 -2.83 -9.84 -7.76
CA GLY A 65 -2.22 -10.85 -6.91
C GLY A 65 -2.69 -10.83 -5.46
N ILE A 66 -3.82 -10.19 -5.21
CA ILE A 66 -4.47 -10.12 -3.89
C ILE A 66 -5.93 -10.52 -3.99
N GLU A 67 -6.51 -10.93 -2.88
CA GLU A 67 -7.94 -11.16 -2.74
C GLU A 67 -8.45 -10.43 -1.48
N LEU A 68 -9.46 -9.59 -1.68
CA LEU A 68 -10.09 -8.83 -0.60
C LEU A 68 -10.91 -9.77 0.29
N ASP A 69 -10.74 -9.65 1.61
CA ASP A 69 -11.67 -10.21 2.58
C ASP A 69 -12.85 -9.24 2.76
N GLU A 70 -13.94 -9.52 2.06
CA GLU A 70 -15.11 -8.64 2.06
C GLU A 70 -15.82 -8.58 3.42
N ASP A 71 -15.74 -9.61 4.23
CA ASP A 71 -16.36 -9.63 5.55
C ASP A 71 -15.61 -8.69 6.49
N VAL A 72 -14.29 -8.71 6.45
CA VAL A 72 -13.45 -7.74 7.18
C VAL A 72 -13.71 -6.33 6.69
N ALA A 73 -13.81 -6.13 5.38
CA ALA A 73 -14.10 -4.81 4.80
C ALA A 73 -15.47 -4.27 5.26
N ARG A 74 -16.50 -5.11 5.26
CA ARG A 74 -17.85 -4.72 5.74
C ARG A 74 -17.91 -4.45 7.22
N ALA A 75 -17.10 -5.17 8.02
CA ALA A 75 -17.02 -4.97 9.47
C ALA A 75 -16.33 -3.64 9.85
N ASN A 76 -15.61 -3.03 8.92
CA ASN A 76 -14.87 -1.79 9.12
C ASN A 76 -15.29 -0.72 8.09
N PRO A 77 -16.55 -0.26 8.11
CA PRO A 77 -17.05 0.73 7.16
C PRO A 77 -16.39 2.09 7.37
N TYR A 78 -16.42 2.91 6.34
CA TYR A 78 -15.99 4.30 6.45
C TYR A 78 -16.84 5.04 7.51
N THR A 79 -16.17 5.70 8.43
CA THR A 79 -16.82 6.35 9.60
C THR A 79 -17.00 7.86 9.43
N ASP A 80 -16.78 8.41 8.24
CA ASP A 80 -16.85 9.84 7.94
C ASP A 80 -15.88 10.72 8.76
N THR A 81 -14.92 10.09 9.42
CA THR A 81 -13.80 10.79 10.04
C THR A 81 -12.70 10.93 9.00
N ALA A 82 -12.62 12.11 8.37
CA ALA A 82 -11.47 12.42 7.54
C ALA A 82 -10.20 12.36 8.40
N LEU A 83 -9.19 11.63 7.94
CA LEU A 83 -7.83 11.81 8.41
C LEU A 83 -7.42 13.23 8.03
N HIS A 84 -7.66 14.17 8.92
CA HIS A 84 -7.06 15.49 8.78
C HIS A 84 -5.59 15.37 9.16
N LEU A 85 -4.74 15.34 8.15
CA LEU A 85 -3.37 15.76 8.35
C LEU A 85 -3.44 17.24 8.75
N THR A 86 -3.49 17.51 10.03
CA THR A 86 -3.13 18.83 10.53
C THR A 86 -1.66 19.01 10.23
N MET A 87 -1.40 19.65 9.10
CA MET A 87 -0.07 20.23 8.92
C MET A 87 0.03 21.33 9.94
N ASP A 88 0.84 21.14 10.97
CA ASP A 88 1.26 22.23 11.83
C ASP A 88 1.88 23.29 10.93
N LEU A 89 1.21 24.42 10.84
CA LEU A 89 1.68 25.55 10.03
C LEU A 89 2.87 26.28 10.70
N ASP A 90 3.27 25.82 11.86
CA ASP A 90 4.46 26.34 12.52
C ASP A 90 5.69 25.81 11.81
N PRO A 91 6.53 26.68 11.24
CA PRO A 91 7.78 26.23 10.62
C PRO A 91 8.59 25.49 11.68
N ILE A 92 9.04 24.31 11.30
CA ILE A 92 10.03 23.56 12.10
C ILE A 92 11.30 24.39 12.08
N ASP A 93 11.62 24.98 13.21
CA ASP A 93 12.87 25.70 13.40
C ASP A 93 14.09 24.78 13.31
#